data_1c986d3934209a5a46bf5a62df2baa9b
#
_entry.id   1c986d3934209a5a46bf5a62df2baa9b
#
_cell.length_a   1.000
_cell.length_b   1.000
_cell.length_c   1.000
_cell.angle_alpha   90.00
_cell.angle_beta   90.00
_cell.angle_gamma   90.00
#
_symmetry.space_group_name_H-M   'P 1'
#
loop_
_entity.id
_entity.type
_entity.pdbx_description
1 polymer ?
#
loop_
_entity_poly.entity_id
_entity_poly.type
_entity_poly.pdbx_seq_one_letter_code
_entity_poly.pdbx_strand_id
1 'polypeptide(L)'
;MKKKLFCMGTVVLLSFASAYAADRPDVKEGLWSSQTQTIDNPGNKRGGGLMTICRSHAYDQYVKDLAAKMPGCDKPIEHVSGHTITTALRCTVANTVIDTKETATFQGDTAVHSETHATYTPPLYGVSESTMIMDQKYLGSCPPEMQPGDMKSSDGKIVNSWKH
;
A
#
# COMPACT_ATOMS: atom_id res chain seq x y z
N MET A 1 -42.29 57.86 -28.96
CA MET A 1 -41.49 56.69 -29.38
C MET A 1 -40.56 56.25 -28.24
N LYS A 2 -40.96 55.25 -27.49
CA LYS A 2 -40.21 54.74 -26.30
C LYS A 2 -39.42 53.52 -26.73
N LYS A 3 -38.06 53.61 -26.79
CA LYS A 3 -37.17 52.48 -27.05
C LYS A 3 -37.01 51.68 -25.75
N LYS A 4 -37.47 50.43 -25.75
CA LYS A 4 -37.20 49.45 -24.67
C LYS A 4 -35.84 48.80 -24.90
N LEU A 5 -34.90 49.04 -23.99
CA LEU A 5 -33.61 48.39 -23.96
C LEU A 5 -33.79 47.02 -23.29
N PHE A 6 -33.55 45.96 -24.02
CA PHE A 6 -33.61 44.57 -23.54
C PHE A 6 -32.22 44.17 -23.01
N CYS A 7 -32.07 44.09 -21.69
CA CYS A 7 -30.84 43.65 -21.04
C CYS A 7 -30.80 42.13 -21.01
N MET A 8 -30.00 41.52 -21.89
CA MET A 8 -29.81 40.08 -22.00
C MET A 8 -28.77 39.67 -20.95
N GLY A 9 -29.23 39.18 -19.80
CA GLY A 9 -28.35 38.68 -18.72
C GLY A 9 -27.78 37.34 -19.11
N THR A 10 -26.47 37.29 -19.34
CA THR A 10 -25.71 36.05 -19.56
C THR A 10 -25.52 35.35 -18.20
N VAL A 11 -26.24 34.27 -17.97
CA VAL A 11 -26.02 33.39 -16.81
C VAL A 11 -24.79 32.53 -17.06
N VAL A 12 -23.68 32.86 -16.41
CA VAL A 12 -22.47 32.05 -16.41
C VAL A 12 -22.70 30.90 -15.39
N LEU A 13 -22.97 29.72 -15.91
CA LEU A 13 -22.99 28.48 -15.12
C LEU A 13 -21.55 28.14 -14.74
N LEU A 14 -21.13 28.47 -13.53
CA LEU A 14 -19.91 27.99 -12.89
C LEU A 14 -20.11 26.51 -12.56
N SER A 15 -19.61 25.65 -13.44
CA SER A 15 -19.50 24.21 -13.16
C SER A 15 -18.45 24.00 -12.07
N PHE A 16 -18.89 23.86 -10.82
CA PHE A 16 -18.03 23.37 -9.76
C PHE A 16 -17.71 21.90 -10.05
N ALA A 17 -16.55 21.65 -10.67
CA ALA A 17 -15.97 20.32 -10.68
C ALA A 17 -15.63 19.97 -9.21
N SER A 18 -16.50 19.25 -8.54
CA SER A 18 -16.20 18.63 -7.26
C SER A 18 -15.05 17.66 -7.52
N ALA A 19 -13.84 18.01 -7.09
CA ALA A 19 -12.75 17.08 -7.00
C ALA A 19 -13.16 16.03 -5.95
N TYR A 20 -13.74 14.92 -6.39
CA TYR A 20 -13.90 13.76 -5.55
C TYR A 20 -12.49 13.33 -5.13
N ALA A 21 -12.18 13.45 -3.86
CA ALA A 21 -11.05 12.73 -3.29
C ALA A 21 -11.28 11.26 -3.68
N ALA A 22 -10.33 10.67 -4.43
CA ALA A 22 -10.45 9.29 -4.84
C ALA A 22 -10.54 8.45 -3.56
N ASP A 23 -11.66 7.74 -3.36
CA ASP A 23 -11.83 6.85 -2.23
C ASP A 23 -10.70 5.81 -2.30
N ARG A 24 -10.00 5.63 -1.19
CA ARG A 24 -8.95 4.63 -1.07
C ARG A 24 -9.57 3.25 -1.35
N PRO A 25 -8.97 2.43 -2.24
CA PRO A 25 -9.41 1.06 -2.42
C PRO A 25 -9.45 0.32 -1.08
N ASP A 26 -10.55 -0.34 -0.80
CA ASP A 26 -10.75 -1.15 0.40
C ASP A 26 -10.66 -2.63 0.04
N VAL A 27 -10.32 -3.46 1.01
CA VAL A 27 -10.17 -4.91 0.84
C VAL A 27 -11.00 -5.65 1.88
N LYS A 28 -11.49 -6.84 1.52
CA LYS A 28 -12.28 -7.68 2.44
C LYS A 28 -11.49 -8.08 3.67
N GLU A 29 -12.14 -8.03 4.81
CA GLU A 29 -11.64 -8.66 6.03
C GLU A 29 -11.68 -10.18 5.91
N GLY A 30 -10.67 -10.88 6.43
CA GLY A 30 -10.60 -12.33 6.43
C GLY A 30 -9.21 -12.86 6.13
N LEU A 31 -9.16 -14.11 5.67
CA LEU A 31 -7.92 -14.82 5.35
C LEU A 31 -7.43 -14.44 3.96
N TRP A 32 -6.16 -14.07 3.87
CA TRP A 32 -5.47 -13.71 2.64
C TRP A 32 -4.23 -14.58 2.45
N SER A 33 -3.95 -15.02 1.23
CA SER A 33 -2.63 -15.50 0.84
C SER A 33 -1.74 -14.33 0.45
N SER A 34 -0.46 -14.42 0.74
CA SER A 34 0.57 -13.48 0.31
C SER A 34 1.76 -14.26 -0.23
N GLN A 35 2.06 -14.05 -1.50
CA GLN A 35 3.24 -14.58 -2.17
C GLN A 35 4.21 -13.42 -2.41
N THR A 36 5.44 -13.54 -1.90
CA THR A 36 6.45 -12.48 -2.05
C THR A 36 7.64 -13.00 -2.85
N GLN A 37 8.24 -12.15 -3.68
CA GLN A 37 9.52 -12.37 -4.34
C GLN A 37 10.38 -11.12 -4.20
N THR A 38 11.66 -11.28 -3.87
CA THR A 38 12.63 -10.17 -3.81
C THR A 38 13.74 -10.41 -4.83
N ILE A 39 14.12 -9.37 -5.55
CA ILE A 39 15.20 -9.32 -6.52
C ILE A 39 16.17 -8.23 -6.06
N ASP A 40 17.41 -8.59 -5.74
CA ASP A 40 18.45 -7.63 -5.36
C ASP A 40 19.36 -7.32 -6.55
N ASN A 41 19.89 -6.11 -6.62
CA ASN A 41 20.93 -5.74 -7.58
C ASN A 41 22.30 -5.65 -6.86
N PRO A 42 23.35 -6.37 -7.37
CA PRO A 42 23.36 -7.17 -8.58
C PRO A 42 22.71 -8.56 -8.43
N GLY A 43 21.65 -8.78 -9.22
CA GLY A 43 21.16 -10.04 -9.77
C GLY A 43 20.77 -11.23 -8.88
N ASN A 44 20.68 -11.10 -7.57
CA ASN A 44 20.29 -12.21 -6.69
C ASN A 44 18.77 -12.25 -6.49
N LYS A 45 18.11 -13.29 -7.01
CA LYS A 45 16.72 -13.56 -6.66
C LYS A 45 16.68 -14.23 -5.27
N ARG A 46 16.08 -13.56 -4.31
CA ARG A 46 15.71 -14.19 -3.05
C ARG A 46 14.25 -14.62 -3.17
N GLY A 47 13.99 -15.92 -3.06
CA GLY A 47 12.64 -16.43 -3.02
C GLY A 47 11.93 -15.91 -1.77
N GLY A 48 10.76 -15.32 -1.93
CA GLY A 48 9.85 -15.04 -0.84
C GLY A 48 9.01 -16.28 -0.53
N GLY A 49 8.52 -16.39 0.71
CA GLY A 49 7.63 -17.46 1.11
C GLY A 49 6.18 -17.19 0.72
N LEU A 50 5.42 -18.26 0.63
CA LEU A 50 3.96 -18.19 0.69
C LEU A 50 3.56 -18.15 2.16
N MET A 51 2.74 -17.18 2.54
CA MET A 51 2.13 -17.09 3.86
C MET A 51 0.64 -16.80 3.73
N THR A 52 -0.10 -17.09 4.79
CA THR A 52 -1.46 -16.58 4.94
C THR A 52 -1.54 -15.62 6.10
N ILE A 53 -2.41 -14.63 6.00
CA ILE A 53 -2.62 -13.61 7.03
C ILE A 53 -4.11 -13.42 7.26
N CYS A 54 -4.51 -13.35 8.53
CA CYS A 54 -5.85 -12.93 8.90
C CYS A 54 -5.88 -11.41 9.02
N ARG A 55 -6.62 -10.74 8.12
CA ARG A 55 -6.70 -9.27 8.05
C ARG A 55 -8.03 -8.77 8.59
N SER A 56 -7.99 -7.60 9.21
CA SER A 56 -9.14 -6.73 9.47
C SER A 56 -8.77 -5.29 9.15
N HIS A 57 -9.75 -4.43 8.94
CA HIS A 57 -9.51 -2.99 8.71
C HIS A 57 -8.76 -2.36 9.89
N ALA A 58 -9.06 -2.80 11.13
CA ALA A 58 -8.36 -2.34 12.32
C ALA A 58 -6.87 -2.75 12.32
N TYR A 59 -6.57 -3.98 11.91
CA TYR A 59 -5.20 -4.44 11.75
C TYR A 59 -4.46 -3.68 10.63
N ASP A 60 -5.11 -3.48 9.48
CA ASP A 60 -4.52 -2.73 8.37
C ASP A 60 -4.22 -1.28 8.76
N GLN A 61 -5.11 -0.65 9.54
CA GLN A 61 -4.86 0.69 10.08
C GLN A 61 -3.68 0.70 11.07
N TYR A 62 -3.59 -0.31 11.95
CA TYR A 62 -2.45 -0.46 12.86
C TYR A 62 -1.11 -0.56 12.10
N VAL A 63 -1.04 -1.34 11.03
CA VAL A 63 0.18 -1.47 10.20
C VAL A 63 0.57 -0.13 9.58
N LYS A 64 -0.41 0.64 9.09
CA LYS A 64 -0.17 2.00 8.57
C LYS A 64 0.35 2.94 9.64
N ASP A 65 -0.26 2.93 10.81
CA ASP A 65 0.17 3.77 11.93
C ASP A 65 1.58 3.41 12.41
N LEU A 66 1.93 2.13 12.36
CA LEU A 66 3.27 1.64 12.68
C LEU A 66 4.29 2.17 11.66
N ALA A 67 3.99 2.07 10.37
CA ALA A 67 4.85 2.61 9.31
C ALA A 67 5.06 4.12 9.44
N ALA A 68 4.00 4.86 9.79
CA ALA A 68 4.07 6.32 9.96
C ALA A 68 4.88 6.77 11.20
N LYS A 69 5.14 5.86 12.13
CA LYS A 69 5.89 6.12 13.39
C LYS A 69 7.27 5.43 13.39
N MET A 70 7.69 4.84 12.28
CA MET A 70 8.94 4.09 12.20
C MET A 70 10.14 5.01 12.48
N PRO A 71 11.00 4.70 13.48
CA PRO A 71 12.16 5.53 13.79
C PRO A 71 13.12 5.62 12.61
N GLY A 72 13.65 6.84 12.38
CA GLY A 72 14.59 7.10 11.28
C GLY A 72 13.95 7.19 9.90
N CYS A 73 12.62 7.14 9.82
CA CYS A 73 11.87 7.31 8.56
C CYS A 73 11.08 8.62 8.55
N ASP A 74 10.95 9.19 7.36
CA ASP A 74 10.00 10.26 7.09
C ASP A 74 8.55 9.73 7.13
N LYS A 75 7.58 10.63 7.14
CA LYS A 75 6.18 10.22 6.97
C LYS A 75 5.97 9.71 5.55
N PRO A 76 5.30 8.55 5.37
CA PRO A 76 4.96 8.06 4.04
C PRO A 76 4.14 9.09 3.26
N ILE A 77 4.46 9.25 1.97
CA ILE A 77 3.70 10.07 1.03
C ILE A 77 2.89 9.12 0.16
N GLU A 78 1.56 9.19 0.28
CA GLU A 78 0.64 8.37 -0.50
C GLU A 78 -0.06 9.18 -1.60
N HIS A 79 -0.22 8.59 -2.76
CA HIS A 79 -1.03 9.09 -3.85
C HIS A 79 -2.00 7.99 -4.32
N VAL A 80 -3.30 8.30 -4.31
CA VAL A 80 -4.37 7.39 -4.73
C VAL A 80 -4.86 7.81 -6.11
N SER A 81 -4.90 6.87 -7.06
CA SER A 81 -5.40 7.09 -8.41
C SER A 81 -6.21 5.87 -8.87
N GLY A 82 -7.53 5.97 -8.82
CA GLY A 82 -8.43 4.86 -9.13
C GLY A 82 -8.15 3.64 -8.25
N HIS A 83 -7.76 2.54 -8.87
CA HIS A 83 -7.44 1.28 -8.18
C HIS A 83 -5.95 1.14 -7.79
N THR A 84 -5.19 2.21 -7.86
CA THR A 84 -3.75 2.18 -7.59
C THR A 84 -3.41 3.13 -6.46
N ILE A 85 -2.57 2.67 -5.52
CA ILE A 85 -1.94 3.48 -4.49
C ILE A 85 -0.44 3.45 -4.73
N THR A 86 0.16 4.63 -4.82
CA THR A 86 1.63 4.77 -4.82
C THR A 86 2.06 5.35 -3.49
N THR A 87 3.01 4.70 -2.83
CA THR A 87 3.58 5.17 -1.55
C THR A 87 5.07 5.40 -1.72
N ALA A 88 5.56 6.55 -1.27
CA ALA A 88 6.99 6.86 -1.19
C ALA A 88 7.39 7.01 0.28
N LEU A 89 8.53 6.43 0.65
CA LEU A 89 9.07 6.50 1.99
C LEU A 89 10.58 6.61 1.94
N ARG A 90 11.15 7.51 2.74
CA ARG A 90 12.60 7.63 2.98
C ARG A 90 12.91 7.29 4.41
N CYS A 91 13.90 6.42 4.61
CA CYS A 91 14.42 6.04 5.91
C CYS A 91 15.93 6.22 5.97
N THR A 92 16.47 6.44 7.17
CA THR A 92 17.91 6.38 7.45
C THR A 92 18.17 5.31 8.51
N VAL A 93 18.89 4.26 8.12
CA VAL A 93 19.21 3.12 8.98
C VAL A 93 20.71 2.87 8.93
N ALA A 94 21.38 2.92 10.07
CA ALA A 94 22.83 2.66 10.18
C ALA A 94 23.67 3.40 9.12
N ASN A 95 23.45 4.69 8.92
CA ASN A 95 24.11 5.57 7.94
C ASN A 95 23.77 5.28 6.46
N THR A 96 22.82 4.39 6.17
CA THR A 96 22.29 4.16 4.83
C THR A 96 20.96 4.89 4.68
N VAL A 97 20.84 5.70 3.65
CA VAL A 97 19.56 6.26 3.21
C VAL A 97 18.88 5.22 2.33
N ILE A 98 17.64 4.89 2.66
CA ILE A 98 16.80 3.95 1.95
C ILE A 98 15.63 4.73 1.39
N ASP A 99 15.56 4.88 0.06
CA ASP A 99 14.41 5.43 -0.64
C ASP A 99 13.56 4.29 -1.20
N THR A 100 12.30 4.24 -0.83
CA THR A 100 11.36 3.23 -1.34
C THR A 100 10.20 3.87 -2.07
N LYS A 101 9.77 3.21 -3.14
CA LYS A 101 8.54 3.53 -3.85
C LYS A 101 7.75 2.23 -4.06
N GLU A 102 6.57 2.17 -3.51
CA GLU A 102 5.63 1.08 -3.70
C GLU A 102 4.51 1.51 -4.65
N THR A 103 4.08 0.61 -5.51
CA THR A 103 2.85 0.75 -6.31
C THR A 103 2.00 -0.48 -6.04
N ALA A 104 0.85 -0.27 -5.39
CA ALA A 104 -0.14 -1.32 -5.11
C ALA A 104 -1.35 -1.14 -6.04
N THR A 105 -1.68 -2.17 -6.79
CA THR A 105 -2.84 -2.22 -7.71
C THR A 105 -3.88 -3.18 -7.16
N PHE A 106 -5.08 -2.67 -6.96
CA PHE A 106 -6.21 -3.41 -6.39
C PHE A 106 -7.10 -3.96 -7.51
N GLN A 107 -7.42 -5.24 -7.45
CA GLN A 107 -8.37 -5.91 -8.34
C GLN A 107 -9.66 -6.18 -7.55
N GLY A 108 -10.53 -5.17 -7.51
CA GLY A 108 -11.66 -5.15 -6.59
C GLY A 108 -11.20 -5.16 -5.13
N ASP A 109 -11.94 -5.89 -4.31
CA ASP A 109 -11.71 -6.02 -2.86
C ASP A 109 -11.06 -7.37 -2.47
N THR A 110 -10.63 -8.19 -3.46
CA THR A 110 -10.19 -9.58 -3.25
C THR A 110 -8.79 -9.90 -3.73
N ALA A 111 -8.12 -8.99 -4.43
CA ALA A 111 -6.73 -9.20 -4.82
C ALA A 111 -5.96 -7.88 -4.86
N VAL A 112 -4.68 -7.95 -4.48
CA VAL A 112 -3.73 -6.83 -4.53
C VAL A 112 -2.42 -7.33 -5.11
N HIS A 113 -1.92 -6.62 -6.10
CA HIS A 113 -0.56 -6.76 -6.60
C HIS A 113 0.24 -5.54 -6.19
N SER A 114 1.39 -5.72 -5.56
CA SER A 114 2.29 -4.61 -5.25
C SER A 114 3.72 -4.87 -5.70
N GLU A 115 4.36 -3.79 -6.15
CA GLU A 115 5.76 -3.74 -6.49
C GLU A 115 6.42 -2.61 -5.69
N THR A 116 7.43 -2.96 -4.88
CA THR A 116 8.22 -2.02 -4.10
C THR A 116 9.63 -1.98 -4.66
N HIS A 117 10.07 -0.81 -5.10
CA HIS A 117 11.45 -0.55 -5.48
C HIS A 117 12.16 0.21 -4.36
N ALA A 118 13.32 -0.27 -3.92
CA ALA A 118 14.15 0.35 -2.89
C ALA A 118 15.55 0.61 -3.42
N THR A 119 16.12 1.80 -3.10
CA THR A 119 17.53 2.14 -3.34
C THR A 119 18.24 2.36 -2.01
N TYR A 120 19.53 2.00 -1.94
CA TYR A 120 20.33 2.06 -0.72
C TYR A 120 21.59 2.91 -0.97
N THR A 121 21.76 4.00 -0.22
CA THR A 121 22.91 4.91 -0.35
C THR A 121 23.53 5.19 1.01
N PRO A 122 24.79 4.74 1.28
CA PRO A 122 25.57 3.78 0.49
C PRO A 122 24.92 2.40 0.44
N PRO A 123 25.40 1.47 -0.42
CA PRO A 123 24.88 0.11 -0.50
C PRO A 123 24.82 -0.59 0.86
N LEU A 124 23.74 -1.27 1.16
CA LEU A 124 23.52 -2.03 2.40
C LEU A 124 23.88 -3.50 2.16
N TYR A 125 24.91 -4.01 2.85
CA TYR A 125 25.45 -5.37 2.63
C TYR A 125 25.79 -5.70 1.16
N GLY A 126 26.25 -4.68 0.41
CA GLY A 126 26.61 -4.83 -1.01
C GLY A 126 25.41 -4.72 -1.98
N VAL A 127 24.19 -4.52 -1.46
CA VAL A 127 22.98 -4.31 -2.27
C VAL A 127 22.77 -2.81 -2.44
N SER A 128 22.69 -2.33 -3.69
CA SER A 128 22.40 -0.93 -4.03
C SER A 128 20.93 -0.69 -4.32
N GLU A 129 20.22 -1.72 -4.78
CA GLU A 129 18.80 -1.67 -5.13
C GLU A 129 18.12 -3.02 -4.86
N SER A 130 16.84 -3.00 -4.57
CA SER A 130 16.00 -4.20 -4.53
C SER A 130 14.60 -3.92 -5.06
N THR A 131 14.01 -4.92 -5.65
CA THR A 131 12.60 -4.91 -6.04
C THR A 131 11.88 -6.06 -5.32
N MET A 132 10.83 -5.74 -4.59
CA MET A 132 9.95 -6.73 -3.97
C MET A 132 8.61 -6.73 -4.70
N ILE A 133 8.20 -7.89 -5.15
CA ILE A 133 6.89 -8.13 -5.76
C ILE A 133 6.06 -8.94 -4.76
N MET A 134 4.82 -8.51 -4.51
CA MET A 134 3.91 -9.21 -3.61
C MET A 134 2.54 -9.34 -4.25
N ASP A 135 2.07 -10.58 -4.35
CA ASP A 135 0.71 -10.92 -4.81
C ASP A 135 -0.11 -11.40 -3.62
N GLN A 136 -1.24 -10.74 -3.38
CA GLN A 136 -2.16 -11.08 -2.31
C GLN A 136 -3.53 -11.44 -2.87
N LYS A 137 -4.15 -12.50 -2.31
CA LYS A 137 -5.50 -12.95 -2.71
C LYS A 137 -6.33 -13.31 -1.48
N TYR A 138 -7.57 -12.88 -1.50
CA TYR A 138 -8.58 -13.24 -0.51
C TYR A 138 -8.93 -14.72 -0.64
N LEU A 139 -8.97 -15.44 0.48
CA LEU A 139 -9.25 -16.87 0.54
C LEU A 139 -10.59 -17.20 1.24
N GLY A 140 -11.18 -16.21 1.93
CA GLY A 140 -12.39 -16.43 2.72
C GLY A 140 -12.30 -15.85 4.12
N SER A 141 -13.15 -16.30 5.03
CA SER A 141 -13.09 -15.93 6.44
C SER A 141 -11.84 -16.49 7.12
N CYS A 142 -11.36 -15.82 8.16
CA CYS A 142 -10.29 -16.36 9.00
C CYS A 142 -10.76 -17.68 9.65
N PRO A 143 -9.91 -18.71 9.68
CA PRO A 143 -10.25 -19.94 10.39
C PRO A 143 -10.27 -19.69 11.91
N PRO A 144 -10.98 -20.53 12.70
CA PRO A 144 -11.19 -20.30 14.12
C PRO A 144 -9.90 -20.17 14.97
N GLU A 145 -8.82 -20.82 14.51
CA GLU A 145 -7.51 -20.77 15.16
C GLU A 145 -6.70 -19.51 14.87
N MET A 146 -7.16 -18.66 13.94
CA MET A 146 -6.50 -17.42 13.56
C MET A 146 -7.35 -16.19 13.90
N GLN A 147 -6.72 -15.18 14.45
CA GLN A 147 -7.32 -13.86 14.71
C GLN A 147 -6.63 -12.78 13.87
N PRO A 148 -7.22 -11.58 13.73
CA PRO A 148 -6.57 -10.50 13.00
C PRO A 148 -5.13 -10.25 13.46
N GLY A 149 -4.22 -10.12 12.50
CA GLY A 149 -2.78 -9.99 12.71
C GLY A 149 -2.02 -11.32 12.80
N ASP A 150 -2.70 -12.47 12.82
CA ASP A 150 -2.04 -13.77 12.74
C ASP A 150 -1.54 -14.02 11.31
N MET A 151 -0.27 -14.40 11.22
CA MET A 151 0.39 -14.84 10.00
C MET A 151 0.82 -16.29 10.16
N LYS A 152 0.45 -17.12 9.17
CA LYS A 152 0.82 -18.55 9.13
C LYS A 152 1.75 -18.77 7.95
N SER A 153 2.95 -19.24 8.24
CA SER A 153 3.96 -19.63 7.24
C SER A 153 3.67 -21.00 6.63
N SER A 154 4.35 -21.34 5.55
CA SER A 154 4.17 -22.61 4.82
C SER A 154 4.48 -23.85 5.67
N ASP A 155 5.30 -23.73 6.73
CA ASP A 155 5.57 -24.80 7.71
C ASP A 155 4.48 -24.92 8.79
N GLY A 156 3.42 -24.10 8.70
CA GLY A 156 2.28 -24.13 9.62
C GLY A 156 2.45 -23.32 10.90
N LYS A 157 3.60 -22.66 11.10
CA LYS A 157 3.84 -21.81 12.28
C LYS A 157 2.98 -20.55 12.21
N ILE A 158 2.26 -20.26 13.30
CA ILE A 158 1.46 -19.05 13.43
C ILE A 158 2.21 -18.07 14.35
N VAL A 159 2.34 -16.83 13.91
CA VAL A 159 2.84 -15.69 14.68
C VAL A 159 1.84 -14.54 14.59
N ASN A 160 1.64 -13.81 15.70
CA ASN A 160 0.77 -12.63 15.69
C ASN A 160 1.63 -11.37 15.66
N SER A 161 1.44 -10.52 14.65
CA SER A 161 2.17 -9.27 14.49
C SER A 161 1.48 -8.06 15.11
N TRP A 162 0.29 -8.24 15.67
CA TRP A 162 -0.49 -7.16 16.31
C TRP A 162 -0.34 -7.11 17.83
N LYS A 163 0.00 -8.23 18.44
CA LYS A 163 0.17 -8.31 19.92
C LYS A 163 1.63 -8.06 20.28
N HIS A 164 1.87 -6.98 20.98
CA HIS A 164 3.13 -6.65 21.67
C HIS A 164 2.83 -6.29 23.11
#